data_00b76a2d3e0ad3a4f3f6a005e043866f
#
_entry.id   00b76a2d3e0ad3a4f3f6a005e043866f
#
_cell.length_a   1.000
_cell.length_b   1.000
_cell.length_c   1.000
_cell.angle_alpha   90.00
_cell.angle_beta   90.00
_cell.angle_gamma   90.00
#
_symmetry.space_group_name_H-M   'P 1'
#
loop_
_entity.id
_entity.type
_entity.pdbx_description
1 polymer ?
#
loop_
_entity_poly.entity_id
_entity_poly.type
_entity_poly.pdbx_seq_one_letter_code
_entity_poly.pdbx_strand_id
1 'polypeptide(L)'
;MANPYLQVDGLTKSFGDLVLFQGINFGVAEGQRIGLIAKNGSGKTTLLNILSGKEGYDEGSIVYRRDLRVGYLEQDPQYPEDLTVLEACFYHGTPVVQLIKEYEQCMETEGNPGLEDLLARMEQEKAWDYERKAKQILSQLKIRNFDQQIKHLSGGQLKRVALANVLITEPDFLILDEPTNHLDLDMTEWLEDYLKRGSLSLLMVTHDRYFLDRVCSEIYEIDNKQIYSYKGNYSYYLEKRQERIDATNLEIERANNLYRTELEWMRRMPQARGHKARYREEAFYELEKVAKQRFDNRQVKLDVKASYIGSKIFEADHLYKAFDDLKILEDFSYIFARYEKMGIVGNNGTGKSTFIKILMGEQKPDKGTLDIGETVRFGYYSQEGLKFDEQMKVIDVVQDIAEVIELGGGRKLTASQFLQHFLFTPEQQHNYVYKLSGGEKRRLYLCTVLMRNPNFLVLDEPTNDLDIMTLQVLEEYLQNFKGCVIVVSHDRYFMDKVVDHLLVFKGQGDIRDFPGNYSDYRDWKEAKEQHEKELEKPKEEKTARVRLNDKRKMTFKEKKEFEELEALIAKLEQEKADIESALCSGTLSVDELTEKSKRLPELNDLIDEKTMRWLELSEIEG
;
A
#
# COMPACT_ATOMS: atom_id res chain seq x y z
N MET A 1 23.45 19.28 6.52
CA MET A 1 21.98 19.40 6.44
C MET A 1 21.60 19.14 4.99
N ALA A 2 20.66 18.27 4.71
CA ALA A 2 20.20 18.02 3.34
C ALA A 2 19.55 19.31 2.80
N ASN A 3 19.84 19.65 1.54
CA ASN A 3 19.24 20.83 0.92
C ASN A 3 17.73 20.61 0.72
N PRO A 4 16.86 21.49 1.24
CA PRO A 4 15.43 21.33 1.07
C PRO A 4 15.04 21.51 -0.42
N TYR A 5 14.24 20.58 -0.93
CA TYR A 5 13.59 20.70 -2.25
C TYR A 5 12.31 21.53 -2.16
N LEU A 6 11.57 21.32 -1.07
CA LEU A 6 10.32 22.00 -0.78
C LEU A 6 10.31 22.41 0.69
N GLN A 7 9.87 23.64 0.96
CA GLN A 7 9.56 24.14 2.30
C GLN A 7 8.18 24.76 2.29
N VAL A 8 7.36 24.38 3.26
CA VAL A 8 6.00 24.86 3.48
C VAL A 8 5.93 25.42 4.88
N ASP A 9 5.55 26.71 4.99
CA ASP A 9 5.48 27.44 6.26
C ASP A 9 4.09 28.05 6.44
N GLY A 10 3.41 27.72 7.54
CA GLY A 10 2.15 28.31 7.97
C GLY A 10 0.97 28.07 7.01
N LEU A 11 0.99 27.01 6.20
CA LEU A 11 -0.01 26.80 5.15
C LEU A 11 -1.38 26.54 5.74
N THR A 12 -2.37 27.31 5.29
CA THR A 12 -3.79 27.22 5.70
C THR A 12 -4.67 27.14 4.46
N LYS A 13 -5.67 26.25 4.50
CA LYS A 13 -6.68 26.12 3.45
C LYS A 13 -8.05 25.81 4.04
N SER A 14 -9.06 26.51 3.56
CA SER A 14 -10.47 26.31 3.90
C SER A 14 -11.37 26.37 2.67
N PHE A 15 -12.54 25.76 2.76
CA PHE A 15 -13.64 25.89 1.80
C PHE A 15 -14.89 26.36 2.55
N GLY A 16 -15.17 27.67 2.51
CA GLY A 16 -16.20 28.27 3.33
C GLY A 16 -15.94 28.02 4.81
N ASP A 17 -16.88 27.41 5.52
CA ASP A 17 -16.74 27.10 6.96
C ASP A 17 -15.87 25.86 7.25
N LEU A 18 -15.54 25.08 6.23
CA LEU A 18 -14.76 23.85 6.39
C LEU A 18 -13.26 24.16 6.30
N VAL A 19 -12.57 24.17 7.44
CA VAL A 19 -11.11 24.28 7.51
C VAL A 19 -10.51 22.88 7.31
N LEU A 20 -9.75 22.69 6.24
CA LEU A 20 -9.07 21.43 5.95
C LEU A 20 -7.79 21.26 6.79
N PHE A 21 -6.92 22.26 6.74
CA PHE A 21 -5.70 22.32 7.57
C PHE A 21 -5.36 23.77 7.88
N GLN A 22 -4.67 24.01 8.99
CA GLN A 22 -4.38 25.32 9.49
C GLN A 22 -2.96 25.43 10.03
N GLY A 23 -2.18 26.34 9.45
CA GLY A 23 -0.82 26.65 9.92
C GLY A 23 0.13 25.47 9.86
N ILE A 24 0.01 24.59 8.86
CA ILE A 24 0.88 23.42 8.73
C ILE A 24 2.26 23.81 8.24
N ASN A 25 3.28 23.16 8.83
CA ASN A 25 4.69 23.37 8.49
C ASN A 25 5.35 22.03 8.22
N PHE A 26 5.99 21.90 7.06
CA PHE A 26 6.78 20.73 6.72
C PHE A 26 7.75 21.02 5.58
N GLY A 27 8.70 20.12 5.37
CA GLY A 27 9.64 20.24 4.26
C GLY A 27 9.96 18.88 3.67
N VAL A 28 10.44 18.89 2.44
CA VAL A 28 10.94 17.72 1.72
C VAL A 28 12.39 17.98 1.33
N ALA A 29 13.30 17.14 1.77
CA ALA A 29 14.70 17.22 1.40
C ALA A 29 15.02 16.27 0.24
N GLU A 30 16.19 16.47 -0.35
CA GLU A 30 16.72 15.62 -1.42
C GLU A 30 16.80 14.15 -0.97
N GLY A 31 16.29 13.23 -1.77
CA GLY A 31 16.27 11.79 -1.51
C GLY A 31 15.26 11.33 -0.46
N GLN A 32 14.46 12.22 0.13
CA GLN A 32 13.38 11.82 1.04
C GLN A 32 12.19 11.23 0.29
N ARG A 33 11.67 10.14 0.82
CA ARG A 33 10.45 9.46 0.33
C ARG A 33 9.40 9.48 1.42
N ILE A 34 8.39 10.34 1.21
CA ILE A 34 7.38 10.68 2.22
C ILE A 34 6.03 10.12 1.80
N GLY A 35 5.40 9.35 2.67
CA GLY A 35 4.00 8.93 2.53
C GLY A 35 3.08 9.87 3.31
N LEU A 36 2.06 10.42 2.66
CA LEU A 36 1.06 11.28 3.29
C LEU A 36 -0.20 10.48 3.60
N ILE A 37 -0.53 10.36 4.88
CA ILE A 37 -1.70 9.64 5.38
C ILE A 37 -2.67 10.62 6.01
N ALA A 38 -3.96 10.46 5.72
CA ALA A 38 -5.02 11.18 6.38
C ALA A 38 -6.39 10.55 6.10
N LYS A 39 -7.40 10.91 6.89
CA LYS A 39 -8.80 10.51 6.66
C LYS A 39 -9.30 11.03 5.31
N ASN A 40 -10.28 10.37 4.72
CA ASN A 40 -10.96 10.90 3.54
C ASN A 40 -11.65 12.23 3.88
N GLY A 41 -11.61 13.18 2.94
CA GLY A 41 -12.15 14.53 3.17
C GLY A 41 -11.26 15.48 4.00
N SER A 42 -10.06 15.07 4.43
CA SER A 42 -9.14 15.92 5.19
C SER A 42 -8.27 16.85 4.35
N GLY A 43 -8.41 16.81 3.01
CA GLY A 43 -7.69 17.71 2.11
C GLY A 43 -6.37 17.17 1.55
N LYS A 44 -6.14 15.84 1.49
CA LYS A 44 -4.94 15.24 0.88
C LYS A 44 -4.71 15.73 -0.55
N THR A 45 -5.66 15.47 -1.43
CA THR A 45 -5.61 15.88 -2.85
C THR A 45 -5.52 17.40 -2.99
N THR A 46 -6.25 18.15 -2.16
CA THR A 46 -6.16 19.62 -2.10
C THR A 46 -4.74 20.08 -1.77
N LEU A 47 -4.09 19.45 -0.77
CA LEU A 47 -2.69 19.77 -0.45
C LEU A 47 -1.76 19.48 -1.64
N LEU A 48 -1.91 18.32 -2.30
CA LEU A 48 -1.10 17.99 -3.48
C LEU A 48 -1.36 18.96 -4.64
N ASN A 49 -2.61 19.37 -4.87
CA ASN A 49 -2.97 20.38 -5.88
C ASN A 49 -2.34 21.76 -5.57
N ILE A 50 -2.34 22.17 -4.30
CA ILE A 50 -1.68 23.40 -3.87
C ILE A 50 -0.17 23.32 -4.11
N LEU A 51 0.45 22.20 -3.73
CA LEU A 51 1.88 21.98 -3.97
C LEU A 51 2.23 21.93 -5.44
N SER A 52 1.37 21.42 -6.31
CA SER A 52 1.59 21.41 -7.76
C SER A 52 1.28 22.77 -8.44
N GLY A 53 0.78 23.75 -7.67
CA GLY A 53 0.41 25.08 -8.20
C GLY A 53 -0.94 25.13 -8.92
N LYS A 54 -1.74 24.07 -8.86
CA LYS A 54 -3.07 24.00 -9.50
C LYS A 54 -4.16 24.67 -8.70
N GLU A 55 -3.98 24.76 -7.39
CA GLU A 55 -4.94 25.35 -6.47
C GLU A 55 -4.27 26.39 -5.57
N GLY A 56 -5.00 27.47 -5.24
CA GLY A 56 -4.54 28.49 -4.31
C GLY A 56 -4.76 28.11 -2.85
N TYR A 57 -4.05 28.77 -1.95
CA TYR A 57 -4.16 28.62 -0.51
C TYR A 57 -4.52 29.97 0.15
N ASP A 58 -5.01 29.92 1.41
CA ASP A 58 -5.51 31.11 2.11
C ASP A 58 -4.38 31.88 2.79
N GLU A 59 -3.49 31.17 3.51
CA GLU A 59 -2.35 31.74 4.24
C GLU A 59 -1.14 30.82 4.16
N GLY A 60 0.05 31.39 4.40
CA GLY A 60 1.32 30.68 4.42
C GLY A 60 2.22 30.97 3.23
N SER A 61 3.27 30.17 3.10
CA SER A 61 4.20 30.25 1.97
C SER A 61 4.71 28.88 1.54
N ILE A 62 4.96 28.73 0.25
CA ILE A 62 5.53 27.53 -0.35
C ILE A 62 6.76 27.94 -1.16
N VAL A 63 7.90 27.36 -0.83
CA VAL A 63 9.17 27.68 -1.48
C VAL A 63 9.78 26.41 -2.05
N TYR A 64 10.03 26.41 -3.35
CA TYR A 64 10.76 25.36 -4.06
C TYR A 64 12.21 25.78 -4.31
N ARG A 65 13.11 24.81 -4.31
CA ARG A 65 14.48 25.03 -4.80
C ARG A 65 14.42 25.47 -6.27
N ARG A 66 15.26 26.41 -6.65
CA ARG A 66 15.39 26.84 -8.07
C ARG A 66 15.82 25.65 -8.92
N ASP A 67 15.33 25.62 -10.16
CA ASP A 67 15.64 24.61 -11.19
C ASP A 67 15.22 23.16 -10.84
N LEU A 68 14.31 23.00 -9.88
CA LEU A 68 13.75 21.69 -9.49
C LEU A 68 12.69 21.26 -10.51
N ARG A 69 12.87 20.09 -11.12
CA ARG A 69 11.84 19.47 -11.97
C ARG A 69 10.87 18.71 -11.11
N VAL A 70 9.63 19.18 -11.05
CA VAL A 70 8.55 18.57 -10.27
C VAL A 70 7.62 17.80 -11.20
N GLY A 71 7.38 16.52 -10.93
CA GLY A 71 6.37 15.70 -11.59
C GLY A 71 5.16 15.53 -10.69
N TYR A 72 3.95 15.70 -11.22
CA TYR A 72 2.72 15.52 -10.48
C TYR A 72 1.77 14.53 -11.17
N LEU A 73 1.41 13.47 -10.49
CA LEU A 73 0.33 12.54 -10.88
C LEU A 73 -0.95 12.91 -10.16
N GLU A 74 -1.95 13.32 -10.92
CA GLU A 74 -3.29 13.65 -10.42
C GLU A 74 -4.13 12.41 -10.17
N GLN A 75 -5.08 12.52 -9.25
CA GLN A 75 -6.05 11.46 -8.98
C GLN A 75 -6.93 11.16 -10.21
N ASP A 76 -7.38 12.21 -10.93
CA ASP A 76 -8.22 12.09 -12.13
C ASP A 76 -7.60 12.88 -13.30
N PRO A 77 -6.58 12.31 -13.97
CA PRO A 77 -5.87 12.97 -15.06
C PRO A 77 -6.79 13.16 -16.26
N GLN A 78 -6.72 14.33 -16.87
CA GLN A 78 -7.48 14.66 -18.08
C GLN A 78 -6.56 14.94 -19.24
N TYR A 79 -6.85 14.31 -20.37
CA TYR A 79 -6.15 14.51 -21.63
C TYR A 79 -7.15 14.79 -22.74
N PRO A 80 -6.76 15.54 -23.80
CA PRO A 80 -7.58 15.64 -24.99
C PRO A 80 -7.89 14.27 -25.58
N GLU A 81 -9.14 14.06 -25.94
CA GLU A 81 -9.68 12.77 -26.39
C GLU A 81 -9.07 12.27 -27.71
N ASP A 82 -8.60 13.20 -28.53
CA ASP A 82 -8.08 12.93 -29.89
C ASP A 82 -6.63 12.44 -29.88
N LEU A 83 -5.90 12.61 -28.76
CA LEU A 83 -4.51 12.20 -28.66
C LEU A 83 -4.38 10.68 -28.65
N THR A 84 -3.30 10.17 -29.25
CA THR A 84 -2.87 8.79 -29.07
C THR A 84 -2.23 8.60 -27.69
N VAL A 85 -2.09 7.35 -27.25
CA VAL A 85 -1.40 6.99 -25.99
C VAL A 85 0.02 7.55 -25.98
N LEU A 86 0.74 7.43 -27.08
CA LEU A 86 2.13 7.92 -27.18
C LEU A 86 2.18 9.45 -27.11
N GLU A 87 1.31 10.14 -27.81
CA GLU A 87 1.20 11.61 -27.75
C GLU A 87 0.80 12.12 -26.36
N ALA A 88 -0.06 11.39 -25.66
CA ALA A 88 -0.43 11.72 -24.28
C ALA A 88 0.74 11.58 -23.30
N CYS A 89 1.63 10.62 -23.49
CA CYS A 89 2.87 10.52 -22.71
C CYS A 89 3.80 11.72 -22.94
N PHE A 90 3.60 12.44 -24.03
CA PHE A 90 4.38 13.63 -24.40
C PHE A 90 3.58 14.94 -24.28
N TYR A 91 2.41 14.90 -23.67
CA TYR A 91 1.50 16.06 -23.64
C TYR A 91 2.05 17.23 -22.81
N HIS A 92 2.75 16.94 -21.72
CA HIS A 92 3.40 17.99 -20.92
C HIS A 92 4.83 18.25 -21.44
N GLY A 93 4.89 19.04 -22.52
CA GLY A 93 6.05 19.24 -23.37
C GLY A 93 7.35 19.63 -22.66
N THR A 94 8.25 18.68 -22.52
CA THR A 94 9.66 18.98 -22.38
C THR A 94 10.22 19.43 -23.76
N PRO A 95 11.31 20.19 -23.83
CA PRO A 95 11.94 20.58 -25.12
C PRO A 95 12.20 19.37 -26.03
N VAL A 96 12.55 18.23 -25.46
CA VAL A 96 12.77 16.96 -26.16
C VAL A 96 11.51 16.47 -26.86
N VAL A 97 10.36 16.62 -26.23
CA VAL A 97 9.06 16.21 -26.79
C VAL A 97 8.65 17.08 -27.98
N GLN A 98 8.90 18.40 -27.89
CA GLN A 98 8.66 19.27 -29.01
C GLN A 98 9.54 18.89 -30.21
N LEU A 99 10.79 18.55 -29.94
CA LEU A 99 11.73 18.08 -30.94
C LEU A 99 11.30 16.76 -31.60
N ILE A 100 10.75 15.82 -30.84
CA ILE A 100 10.19 14.55 -31.38
C ILE A 100 8.98 14.85 -32.28
N LYS A 101 8.09 15.74 -31.88
CA LYS A 101 6.94 16.16 -32.71
C LYS A 101 7.38 16.86 -34.00
N GLU A 102 8.37 17.76 -33.92
CA GLU A 102 8.96 18.41 -35.08
C GLU A 102 9.56 17.37 -36.05
N TYR A 103 10.22 16.36 -35.53
CA TYR A 103 10.78 15.27 -36.32
C TYR A 103 9.69 14.42 -37.01
N GLU A 104 8.64 14.01 -36.29
CA GLU A 104 7.52 13.25 -36.86
C GLU A 104 6.80 14.05 -37.95
N GLN A 105 6.50 15.33 -37.71
CA GLN A 105 5.92 16.22 -38.73
C GLN A 105 6.82 16.40 -39.94
N CYS A 106 8.13 16.49 -39.72
CA CYS A 106 9.09 16.58 -40.82
C CYS A 106 9.08 15.29 -41.67
N MET A 107 8.95 14.12 -41.03
CA MET A 107 8.92 12.83 -41.76
C MET A 107 7.61 12.63 -42.55
N GLU A 108 6.51 13.24 -42.15
CA GLU A 108 5.23 13.24 -42.87
C GLU A 108 5.21 14.22 -44.06
N THR A 109 6.13 15.18 -44.09
CA THR A 109 6.17 16.22 -45.13
C THR A 109 7.03 15.77 -46.30
N GLU A 110 6.49 15.79 -47.54
CA GLU A 110 7.25 15.48 -48.75
C GLU A 110 8.45 16.44 -48.93
N GLY A 111 9.65 15.85 -49.03
CA GLY A 111 10.90 16.59 -49.22
C GLY A 111 11.68 16.87 -47.93
N ASN A 112 11.19 16.49 -46.77
CA ASN A 112 11.87 16.51 -45.46
C ASN A 112 12.76 17.74 -45.19
N PRO A 113 12.23 18.98 -45.27
CA PRO A 113 13.05 20.18 -45.11
C PRO A 113 13.58 20.30 -43.68
N GLY A 114 14.91 20.39 -43.51
CA GLY A 114 15.54 20.54 -42.19
C GLY A 114 15.78 19.23 -41.42
N LEU A 115 15.62 18.09 -42.06
CA LEU A 115 15.79 16.79 -41.41
C LEU A 115 17.18 16.58 -40.78
N GLU A 116 18.26 17.04 -41.44
CA GLU A 116 19.63 16.91 -40.94
C GLU A 116 19.83 17.70 -39.62
N ASP A 117 19.33 18.93 -39.54
CA ASP A 117 19.39 19.74 -38.31
C ASP A 117 18.54 19.12 -37.18
N LEU A 118 17.36 18.59 -37.51
CA LEU A 118 16.50 17.90 -36.57
C LEU A 118 17.15 16.63 -36.03
N LEU A 119 17.76 15.82 -36.89
CA LEU A 119 18.49 14.61 -36.48
C LEU A 119 19.67 14.94 -35.56
N ALA A 120 20.45 16.00 -35.88
CA ALA A 120 21.55 16.43 -35.03
C ALA A 120 21.06 16.88 -33.64
N ARG A 121 19.95 17.63 -33.58
CA ARG A 121 19.31 18.03 -32.31
C ARG A 121 18.73 16.83 -31.55
N MET A 122 18.10 15.88 -32.26
CA MET A 122 17.58 14.62 -31.67
C MET A 122 18.69 13.79 -31.03
N GLU A 123 19.87 13.72 -31.65
CA GLU A 123 21.03 13.01 -31.13
C GLU A 123 21.66 13.75 -29.94
N GLN A 124 21.79 15.08 -30.02
CA GLN A 124 22.31 15.93 -28.95
C GLN A 124 21.45 15.83 -27.67
N GLU A 125 20.12 15.87 -27.81
CA GLU A 125 19.15 15.79 -26.71
C GLU A 125 18.79 14.37 -26.32
N LYS A 126 19.39 13.34 -26.94
CA LYS A 126 19.11 11.91 -26.74
C LYS A 126 17.62 11.55 -26.88
N ALA A 127 16.93 12.20 -27.80
CA ALA A 127 15.49 12.06 -28.00
C ALA A 127 15.08 10.62 -28.37
N TRP A 128 15.92 9.89 -29.08
CA TRP A 128 15.71 8.46 -29.38
C TRP A 128 15.63 7.56 -28.15
N ASP A 129 16.46 7.85 -27.14
CA ASP A 129 16.39 7.13 -25.87
C ASP A 129 15.10 7.41 -25.11
N TYR A 130 14.54 8.60 -25.28
CA TYR A 130 13.31 9.03 -24.63
C TYR A 130 12.09 8.25 -25.13
N GLU A 131 11.93 8.11 -26.44
CA GLU A 131 10.85 7.30 -27.03
C GLU A 131 10.96 5.83 -26.63
N ARG A 132 12.16 5.27 -26.66
CA ARG A 132 12.42 3.89 -26.22
C ARG A 132 12.05 3.69 -24.75
N LYS A 133 12.42 4.64 -23.86
CA LYS A 133 12.01 4.62 -22.45
C LYS A 133 10.51 4.71 -22.29
N ALA A 134 9.85 5.60 -23.05
CA ALA A 134 8.40 5.73 -23.01
C ALA A 134 7.71 4.40 -23.33
N LYS A 135 8.09 3.77 -24.44
CA LYS A 135 7.57 2.45 -24.85
C LYS A 135 7.87 1.36 -23.81
N GLN A 136 9.05 1.40 -23.19
CA GLN A 136 9.42 0.46 -22.13
C GLN A 136 8.53 0.63 -20.89
N ILE A 137 8.33 1.87 -20.39
CA ILE A 137 7.49 2.17 -19.23
C ILE A 137 6.03 1.79 -19.52
N LEU A 138 5.50 2.17 -20.69
CA LEU A 138 4.14 1.80 -21.11
C LEU A 138 3.96 0.28 -21.17
N SER A 139 4.94 -0.45 -21.68
CA SER A 139 4.90 -1.91 -21.73
C SER A 139 4.89 -2.55 -20.34
N GLN A 140 5.66 -2.01 -19.38
CA GLN A 140 5.64 -2.44 -17.98
C GLN A 140 4.28 -2.18 -17.33
N LEU A 141 3.63 -1.07 -17.70
CA LEU A 141 2.26 -0.74 -17.29
C LEU A 141 1.19 -1.47 -18.11
N LYS A 142 1.58 -2.51 -18.87
CA LYS A 142 0.70 -3.36 -19.69
C LYS A 142 -0.15 -2.60 -20.71
N ILE A 143 0.37 -1.49 -21.22
CA ILE A 143 -0.21 -0.75 -22.34
C ILE A 143 0.56 -1.15 -23.61
N ARG A 144 -0.11 -1.84 -24.52
CA ARG A 144 0.53 -2.44 -25.71
C ARG A 144 0.22 -1.70 -27.00
N ASN A 145 -0.94 -1.07 -27.10
CA ASN A 145 -1.35 -0.31 -28.28
C ASN A 145 -1.06 1.17 -28.06
N PHE A 146 0.05 1.65 -28.63
CA PHE A 146 0.52 3.02 -28.46
C PHE A 146 -0.22 4.02 -29.37
N ASP A 147 -0.81 3.54 -30.46
CA ASP A 147 -1.54 4.34 -31.44
C ASP A 147 -3.04 4.47 -31.09
N GLN A 148 -3.50 3.81 -30.01
CA GLN A 148 -4.88 3.88 -29.54
C GLN A 148 -5.18 5.30 -29.03
N GLN A 149 -6.34 5.85 -29.45
CA GLN A 149 -6.79 7.16 -28.97
C GLN A 149 -7.27 7.10 -27.51
N ILE A 150 -7.05 8.19 -26.79
CA ILE A 150 -7.39 8.34 -25.36
C ILE A 150 -8.88 8.08 -25.11
N LYS A 151 -9.78 8.53 -25.98
CA LYS A 151 -11.24 8.30 -25.86
C LYS A 151 -11.65 6.82 -25.80
N HIS A 152 -10.80 5.91 -26.27
CA HIS A 152 -11.07 4.46 -26.25
C HIS A 152 -10.43 3.75 -25.05
N LEU A 153 -9.76 4.47 -24.17
CA LEU A 153 -9.14 3.93 -22.97
C LEU A 153 -10.17 3.81 -21.84
N SER A 154 -10.05 2.75 -21.05
CA SER A 154 -10.73 2.71 -19.75
C SER A 154 -10.09 3.71 -18.78
N GLY A 155 -10.84 4.15 -17.74
CA GLY A 155 -10.29 5.06 -16.72
C GLY A 155 -9.00 4.54 -16.07
N GLY A 156 -8.90 3.22 -15.84
CA GLY A 156 -7.68 2.61 -15.31
C GLY A 156 -6.50 2.62 -16.31
N GLN A 157 -6.77 2.50 -17.61
CA GLN A 157 -5.74 2.64 -18.65
C GLN A 157 -5.25 4.08 -18.72
N LEU A 158 -6.17 5.06 -18.66
CA LEU A 158 -5.84 6.47 -18.67
C LEU A 158 -4.92 6.86 -17.50
N LYS A 159 -5.21 6.38 -16.28
CA LYS A 159 -4.36 6.60 -15.10
C LYS A 159 -2.97 5.98 -15.27
N ARG A 160 -2.85 4.83 -15.91
CA ARG A 160 -1.56 4.21 -16.22
C ARG A 160 -0.76 5.01 -17.26
N VAL A 161 -1.42 5.58 -18.26
CA VAL A 161 -0.79 6.51 -19.22
C VAL A 161 -0.29 7.77 -18.51
N ALA A 162 -1.08 8.34 -17.61
CA ALA A 162 -0.68 9.50 -16.82
C ALA A 162 0.52 9.20 -15.90
N LEU A 163 0.54 8.04 -15.27
CA LEU A 163 1.69 7.59 -14.49
C LEU A 163 2.93 7.46 -15.39
N ALA A 164 2.80 6.84 -16.57
CA ALA A 164 3.90 6.75 -17.52
C ALA A 164 4.44 8.13 -17.90
N ASN A 165 3.54 9.08 -18.23
CA ASN A 165 3.92 10.45 -18.56
C ASN A 165 4.81 11.07 -17.48
N VAL A 166 4.38 11.00 -16.22
CA VAL A 166 5.14 11.58 -15.10
C VAL A 166 6.49 10.89 -14.91
N LEU A 167 6.57 9.56 -15.04
CA LEU A 167 7.82 8.82 -14.88
C LEU A 167 8.81 9.02 -16.02
N ILE A 168 8.33 9.21 -17.25
CA ILE A 168 9.16 9.44 -18.44
C ILE A 168 9.94 10.76 -18.32
N THR A 169 9.35 11.78 -17.68
CA THR A 169 10.00 13.10 -17.52
C THR A 169 11.19 13.08 -16.55
N GLU A 170 11.42 11.98 -15.84
CA GLU A 170 12.50 11.83 -14.84
C GLU A 170 12.62 13.05 -13.92
N PRO A 171 11.59 13.41 -13.17
CA PRO A 171 11.62 14.57 -12.29
C PRO A 171 12.56 14.35 -11.10
N ASP A 172 13.08 15.44 -10.53
CA ASP A 172 13.89 15.39 -9.31
C ASP A 172 13.01 15.19 -8.08
N PHE A 173 11.75 15.68 -8.14
CA PHE A 173 10.74 15.53 -7.09
C PHE A 173 9.42 15.06 -7.68
N LEU A 174 8.92 13.94 -7.18
CA LEU A 174 7.63 13.35 -7.56
C LEU A 174 6.56 13.63 -6.52
N ILE A 175 5.40 14.07 -6.97
CA ILE A 175 4.17 14.15 -6.18
C ILE A 175 3.18 13.17 -6.80
N LEU A 176 2.75 12.15 -6.04
CA LEU A 176 1.87 11.10 -6.56
C LEU A 176 0.59 11.01 -5.72
N ASP A 177 -0.57 11.14 -6.37
CA ASP A 177 -1.89 10.93 -5.74
C ASP A 177 -2.45 9.56 -6.16
N GLU A 178 -2.48 8.61 -5.21
CA GLU A 178 -2.97 7.24 -5.37
C GLU A 178 -2.38 6.49 -6.60
N PRO A 179 -1.03 6.40 -6.73
CA PRO A 179 -0.40 5.80 -7.91
C PRO A 179 -0.65 4.29 -8.06
N THR A 180 -1.00 3.61 -6.98
CA THR A 180 -1.24 2.15 -6.97
C THR A 180 -2.66 1.78 -7.42
N ASN A 181 -3.59 2.73 -7.45
CA ASN A 181 -4.95 2.47 -7.89
C ASN A 181 -4.99 2.01 -9.36
N HIS A 182 -5.74 0.96 -9.64
CA HIS A 182 -5.86 0.33 -10.97
C HIS A 182 -4.60 -0.36 -11.50
N LEU A 183 -3.54 -0.48 -10.69
CA LEU A 183 -2.40 -1.33 -10.99
C LEU A 183 -2.70 -2.75 -10.50
N ASP A 184 -2.26 -3.74 -11.25
CA ASP A 184 -2.20 -5.11 -10.74
C ASP A 184 -0.89 -5.34 -9.97
N LEU A 185 -0.77 -6.50 -9.38
CA LEU A 185 0.35 -6.81 -8.49
C LEU A 185 1.72 -6.69 -9.17
N ASP A 186 1.84 -7.20 -10.40
CA ASP A 186 3.12 -7.15 -11.14
C ASP A 186 3.53 -5.70 -11.44
N MET A 187 2.55 -4.86 -11.83
CA MET A 187 2.79 -3.43 -12.07
C MET A 187 3.14 -2.68 -10.78
N THR A 188 2.50 -3.01 -9.67
CA THR A 188 2.79 -2.40 -8.36
C THR A 188 4.20 -2.76 -7.89
N GLU A 189 4.63 -4.02 -8.03
CA GLU A 189 5.99 -4.47 -7.71
C GLU A 189 7.04 -3.76 -8.57
N TRP A 190 6.78 -3.64 -9.87
CA TRP A 190 7.66 -2.88 -10.75
C TRP A 190 7.77 -1.41 -10.35
N LEU A 191 6.65 -0.76 -9.98
CA LEU A 191 6.64 0.62 -9.54
C LEU A 191 7.39 0.80 -8.21
N GLU A 192 7.23 -0.12 -7.26
CA GLU A 192 8.02 -0.15 -6.01
C GLU A 192 9.52 -0.12 -6.30
N ASP A 193 9.97 -1.01 -7.20
CA ASP A 193 11.37 -1.12 -7.57
C ASP A 193 11.87 0.13 -8.32
N TYR A 194 11.02 0.70 -9.19
CA TYR A 194 11.34 1.93 -9.90
C TYR A 194 11.55 3.10 -8.94
N LEU A 195 10.63 3.31 -7.98
CA LEU A 195 10.69 4.42 -7.02
C LEU A 195 11.80 4.27 -5.97
N LYS A 196 12.30 3.04 -5.76
CA LYS A 196 13.46 2.79 -4.89
C LYS A 196 14.79 3.12 -5.55
N ARG A 197 14.85 3.18 -6.87
CA ARG A 197 16.09 3.42 -7.61
C ARG A 197 16.52 4.90 -7.51
N GLY A 198 17.79 5.12 -7.27
CA GLY A 198 18.38 6.46 -7.27
C GLY A 198 18.04 7.35 -6.08
N SER A 199 18.29 8.64 -6.24
CA SER A 199 18.08 9.70 -5.23
C SER A 199 16.74 10.43 -5.41
N LEU A 200 15.73 9.77 -5.99
CA LEU A 200 14.42 10.35 -6.24
C LEU A 200 13.76 10.80 -4.94
N SER A 201 13.31 12.06 -4.91
CA SER A 201 12.50 12.58 -3.80
C SER A 201 11.03 12.39 -4.11
N LEU A 202 10.26 11.96 -3.13
CA LEU A 202 8.87 11.56 -3.32
C LEU A 202 7.98 12.10 -2.21
N LEU A 203 6.82 12.67 -2.58
CA LEU A 203 5.68 12.88 -1.71
C LEU A 203 4.48 12.13 -2.31
N MET A 204 3.94 11.17 -1.58
CA MET A 204 2.94 10.26 -2.11
C MET A 204 1.76 10.11 -1.17
N VAL A 205 0.56 10.14 -1.74
CA VAL A 205 -0.67 9.68 -1.08
C VAL A 205 -0.99 8.30 -1.61
N THR A 206 -1.14 7.32 -0.74
CA THR A 206 -1.67 6.00 -1.11
C THR A 206 -2.31 5.31 0.08
N HIS A 207 -3.26 4.44 -0.19
CA HIS A 207 -3.89 3.56 0.78
C HIS A 207 -3.25 2.17 0.84
N ASP A 208 -2.32 1.87 -0.07
CA ASP A 208 -1.53 0.63 -0.05
C ASP A 208 -0.44 0.71 1.04
N ARG A 209 -0.72 0.04 2.15
CA ARG A 209 0.15 0.03 3.34
C ARG A 209 1.47 -0.70 3.12
N TYR A 210 1.44 -1.74 2.29
CA TYR A 210 2.64 -2.50 1.94
C TYR A 210 3.57 -1.67 1.07
N PHE A 211 2.99 -0.92 0.12
CA PHE A 211 3.72 0.02 -0.71
C PHE A 211 4.36 1.14 0.13
N LEU A 212 3.60 1.72 1.09
CA LEU A 212 4.12 2.71 2.04
C LEU A 212 5.30 2.16 2.85
N ASP A 213 5.19 0.94 3.37
CA ASP A 213 6.22 0.31 4.21
C ASP A 213 7.52 0.07 3.44
N ARG A 214 7.43 -0.24 2.16
CA ARG A 214 8.58 -0.57 1.32
C ARG A 214 9.23 0.64 0.63
N VAL A 215 8.46 1.64 0.26
CA VAL A 215 8.95 2.77 -0.55
C VAL A 215 9.26 3.98 0.31
N CYS A 216 8.45 4.29 1.33
CA CYS A 216 8.59 5.49 2.13
C CYS A 216 9.58 5.30 3.29
N SER A 217 10.37 6.35 3.54
CA SER A 217 11.28 6.45 4.69
C SER A 217 10.71 7.30 5.82
N GLU A 218 9.70 8.11 5.52
CA GLU A 218 8.99 8.97 6.47
C GLU A 218 7.50 8.95 6.15
N ILE A 219 6.68 9.09 7.20
CA ILE A 219 5.22 9.20 7.10
C ILE A 219 4.79 10.55 7.66
N TYR A 220 3.99 11.28 6.89
CA TYR A 220 3.30 12.48 7.36
C TYR A 220 1.82 12.16 7.54
N GLU A 221 1.27 12.49 8.70
CA GLU A 221 -0.14 12.32 9.02
C GLU A 221 -0.82 13.67 9.17
N ILE A 222 -1.90 13.90 8.40
CA ILE A 222 -2.80 15.03 8.65
C ILE A 222 -3.90 14.54 9.60
N ASP A 223 -3.88 15.04 10.83
CA ASP A 223 -4.89 14.76 11.84
C ASP A 223 -5.23 16.04 12.62
N ASN A 224 -6.51 16.25 12.89
CA ASN A 224 -6.99 17.46 13.59
C ASN A 224 -6.48 18.78 12.98
N LYS A 225 -6.46 18.88 11.64
CA LYS A 225 -6.03 20.06 10.87
C LYS A 225 -4.53 20.39 11.00
N GLN A 226 -3.74 19.51 11.59
CA GLN A 226 -2.28 19.64 11.76
C GLN A 226 -1.55 18.49 11.07
N ILE A 227 -0.26 18.68 10.85
CA ILE A 227 0.61 17.66 10.26
C ILE A 227 1.58 17.12 11.32
N TYR A 228 1.69 15.80 11.39
CA TYR A 228 2.61 15.07 12.26
C TYR A 228 3.58 14.26 11.41
N SER A 229 4.87 14.34 11.71
CA SER A 229 5.91 13.60 10.99
C SER A 229 6.42 12.43 11.81
N TYR A 230 6.58 11.28 11.16
CA TYR A 230 7.12 10.06 11.74
C TYR A 230 8.27 9.56 10.86
N LYS A 231 9.48 9.54 11.42
CA LYS A 231 10.69 9.08 10.70
C LYS A 231 10.81 7.57 10.82
N GLY A 232 10.33 6.88 9.82
CA GLY A 232 10.29 5.43 9.76
C GLY A 232 9.28 4.94 8.72
N ASN A 233 9.12 3.62 8.65
CA ASN A 233 8.16 2.96 7.77
C ASN A 233 6.73 2.98 8.36
N TYR A 234 5.78 2.37 7.64
CA TYR A 234 4.39 2.33 8.06
C TYR A 234 4.18 1.60 9.39
N SER A 235 4.90 0.52 9.64
CA SER A 235 4.81 -0.23 10.91
C SER A 235 5.24 0.63 12.10
N TYR A 236 6.34 1.38 11.96
CA TYR A 236 6.81 2.34 12.97
C TYR A 236 5.79 3.48 13.21
N TYR A 237 5.18 3.99 12.13
CA TYR A 237 4.12 4.99 12.23
C TYR A 237 2.95 4.49 13.08
N LEU A 238 2.48 3.26 12.87
CA LEU A 238 1.37 2.69 13.65
C LEU A 238 1.67 2.66 15.14
N GLU A 239 2.87 2.21 15.52
CA GLU A 239 3.31 2.16 16.91
C GLU A 239 3.33 3.58 17.52
N LYS A 240 4.00 4.51 16.87
CA LYS A 240 4.14 5.89 17.37
C LYS A 240 2.83 6.67 17.38
N ARG A 241 1.96 6.40 16.42
CA ARG A 241 0.61 6.97 16.42
C ARG A 241 -0.20 6.48 17.60
N GLN A 242 -0.13 5.17 17.94
CA GLN A 242 -0.82 4.62 19.09
C GLN A 242 -0.30 5.24 20.40
N GLU A 243 1.02 5.35 20.56
CA GLU A 243 1.62 6.03 21.72
C GLU A 243 1.12 7.49 21.86
N ARG A 244 1.04 8.24 20.74
CA ARG A 244 0.51 9.61 20.73
C ARG A 244 -0.95 9.66 21.18
N ILE A 245 -1.78 8.77 20.66
CA ILE A 245 -3.20 8.69 21.01
C ILE A 245 -3.36 8.36 22.50
N ASP A 246 -2.61 7.39 23.00
CA ASP A 246 -2.67 6.98 24.41
C ASP A 246 -2.21 8.12 25.34
N ALA A 247 -1.14 8.83 24.98
CA ALA A 247 -0.68 10.01 25.73
C ALA A 247 -1.75 11.12 25.75
N THR A 248 -2.36 11.42 24.60
CA THR A 248 -3.42 12.43 24.49
C THR A 248 -4.67 12.04 25.30
N ASN A 249 -5.08 10.76 25.26
CA ASN A 249 -6.20 10.26 26.06
C ASN A 249 -5.93 10.41 27.55
N LEU A 250 -4.71 10.15 28.00
CA LEU A 250 -4.28 10.29 29.38
C LEU A 250 -4.30 11.76 29.83
N GLU A 251 -3.90 12.68 28.96
CA GLU A 251 -4.00 14.13 29.19
C GLU A 251 -5.45 14.59 29.31
N ILE A 252 -6.33 14.14 28.41
CA ILE A 252 -7.76 14.44 28.44
C ILE A 252 -8.41 13.89 29.72
N GLU A 253 -8.04 12.66 30.13
CA GLU A 253 -8.56 12.08 31.38
C GLU A 253 -8.12 12.88 32.60
N ARG A 254 -6.86 13.29 32.67
CA ARG A 254 -6.36 14.21 33.72
C ARG A 254 -7.08 15.55 33.69
N ALA A 255 -7.25 16.13 32.51
CA ALA A 255 -8.00 17.37 32.32
C ALA A 255 -9.46 17.23 32.77
N ASN A 256 -10.12 16.12 32.44
CA ASN A 256 -11.49 15.84 32.88
C ASN A 256 -11.62 15.74 34.41
N ASN A 257 -10.67 15.08 35.05
CA ASN A 257 -10.67 14.97 36.52
C ASN A 257 -10.48 16.34 37.18
N LEU A 258 -9.55 17.16 36.67
CA LEU A 258 -9.33 18.51 37.14
C LEU A 258 -10.53 19.42 36.84
N TYR A 259 -11.13 19.29 35.63
CA TYR A 259 -12.33 20.06 35.25
C TYR A 259 -13.51 19.82 36.17
N ARG A 260 -13.74 18.59 36.62
CA ARG A 260 -14.80 18.28 37.61
C ARG A 260 -14.57 19.04 38.89
N THR A 261 -13.35 19.11 39.39
CA THR A 261 -13.00 19.85 40.61
C THR A 261 -13.15 21.35 40.43
N GLU A 262 -12.66 21.89 39.32
CA GLU A 262 -12.77 23.33 39.03
C GLU A 262 -14.20 23.75 38.70
N LEU A 263 -15.02 22.86 38.12
CA LEU A 263 -16.45 23.09 37.88
C LEU A 263 -17.23 23.26 39.19
N GLU A 264 -16.91 22.44 40.19
CA GLU A 264 -17.51 22.61 41.52
C GLU A 264 -17.13 23.98 42.15
N TRP A 265 -15.86 24.40 41.98
CA TRP A 265 -15.43 25.72 42.43
C TRP A 265 -16.13 26.85 41.64
N MET A 266 -16.29 26.70 40.33
CA MET A 266 -17.03 27.67 39.50
C MET A 266 -18.49 27.79 39.88
N ARG A 267 -19.13 26.72 40.32
CA ARG A 267 -20.55 26.71 40.77
C ARG A 267 -20.74 27.32 42.15
N ARG A 268 -19.72 27.39 43.01
CA ARG A 268 -19.80 28.04 44.31
C ARG A 268 -19.90 29.55 44.16
N MET A 269 -20.84 30.20 44.87
CA MET A 269 -20.94 31.65 44.92
C MET A 269 -19.74 32.23 45.68
N PRO A 270 -19.18 33.39 45.24
CA PRO A 270 -18.15 34.09 46.01
C PRO A 270 -18.70 34.51 47.38
N GLN A 271 -17.90 34.31 48.43
CA GLN A 271 -18.27 34.77 49.77
C GLN A 271 -18.20 36.30 49.82
N ALA A 272 -19.25 36.94 50.35
CA ALA A 272 -19.44 38.35 50.67
C ALA A 272 -18.44 39.35 50.03
N ARG A 273 -18.85 40.10 49.00
CA ARG A 273 -18.11 41.16 48.30
C ARG A 273 -16.81 40.73 47.57
N GLY A 274 -16.52 39.43 47.47
CA GLY A 274 -15.37 38.92 46.73
C GLY A 274 -15.71 38.66 45.26
N HIS A 275 -14.77 38.94 44.35
CA HIS A 275 -14.81 38.48 42.96
C HIS A 275 -13.99 37.18 42.82
N LYS A 276 -14.40 36.31 41.94
CA LYS A 276 -13.58 35.16 41.55
C LYS A 276 -12.30 35.65 40.86
N ALA A 277 -11.19 34.97 41.12
CA ALA A 277 -9.91 35.35 40.50
C ALA A 277 -10.00 35.14 38.98
N ARG A 278 -9.91 36.21 38.19
CA ARG A 278 -10.05 36.22 36.74
C ARG A 278 -9.09 35.22 36.05
N TYR A 279 -7.85 35.14 36.52
CA TYR A 279 -6.88 34.15 36.02
C TYR A 279 -7.38 32.69 36.15
N ARG A 280 -8.04 32.35 37.27
CA ARG A 280 -8.58 30.99 37.48
C ARG A 280 -9.83 30.73 36.64
N GLU A 281 -10.63 31.78 36.36
CA GLU A 281 -11.75 31.67 35.41
C GLU A 281 -11.23 31.44 33.98
N GLU A 282 -10.21 32.18 33.54
CA GLU A 282 -9.56 31.98 32.23
C GLU A 282 -8.95 30.58 32.11
N ALA A 283 -8.22 30.15 33.14
CA ALA A 283 -7.66 28.79 33.20
C ALA A 283 -8.75 27.69 33.17
N PHE A 284 -9.91 27.93 33.80
CA PHE A 284 -11.03 27.00 33.73
C PHE A 284 -11.58 26.86 32.30
N TYR A 285 -11.72 27.94 31.55
CA TYR A 285 -12.21 27.87 30.17
C TYR A 285 -11.19 27.18 29.23
N GLU A 286 -9.89 27.36 29.44
CA GLU A 286 -8.90 26.64 28.70
C GLU A 286 -8.92 25.13 29.04
N LEU A 287 -9.05 24.79 30.32
CA LEU A 287 -9.22 23.42 30.79
C LEU A 287 -10.50 22.77 30.24
N GLU A 288 -11.60 23.56 30.17
CA GLU A 288 -12.85 23.08 29.56
C GLU A 288 -12.70 22.71 28.10
N LYS A 289 -11.94 23.51 27.32
CA LYS A 289 -11.65 23.22 25.92
C LYS A 289 -10.92 21.86 25.77
N VAL A 290 -9.90 21.60 26.60
CA VAL A 290 -9.16 20.35 26.60
C VAL A 290 -10.04 19.19 27.08
N ALA A 291 -10.76 19.36 28.18
CA ALA A 291 -11.62 18.31 28.75
C ALA A 291 -12.80 17.93 27.85
N LYS A 292 -13.29 18.84 27.01
CA LYS A 292 -14.34 18.59 26.02
C LYS A 292 -13.84 17.98 24.73
N GLN A 293 -12.51 17.92 24.51
CA GLN A 293 -11.96 17.19 23.39
C GLN A 293 -12.26 15.70 23.62
N ARG A 294 -13.09 15.13 22.80
CA ARG A 294 -13.36 13.69 22.79
C ARG A 294 -12.55 13.07 21.67
N PHE A 295 -11.43 12.45 21.99
CA PHE A 295 -10.89 11.42 21.13
C PHE A 295 -11.72 10.16 21.37
N ASP A 296 -12.76 10.00 20.55
CA ASP A 296 -13.66 8.84 20.65
C ASP A 296 -12.97 7.62 20.00
N ASN A 297 -11.95 7.12 20.69
CA ASN A 297 -11.22 5.91 20.29
C ASN A 297 -11.76 4.68 21.07
N ARG A 298 -13.03 4.70 21.47
CA ARG A 298 -13.69 3.50 21.98
C ARG A 298 -13.92 2.58 20.80
N GLN A 299 -12.91 1.78 20.49
CA GLN A 299 -13.07 0.59 19.65
C GLN A 299 -14.09 -0.33 20.38
N VAL A 300 -15.34 -0.17 20.02
CA VAL A 300 -16.35 -1.17 20.39
C VAL A 300 -16.06 -2.38 19.54
N LYS A 301 -15.45 -3.42 20.13
CA LYS A 301 -15.26 -4.69 19.43
C LYS A 301 -16.63 -5.15 18.91
N LEU A 302 -16.76 -5.15 17.58
CA LEU A 302 -17.94 -5.62 16.89
C LEU A 302 -17.91 -7.15 16.83
N ASP A 303 -18.38 -7.78 17.89
CA ASP A 303 -18.66 -9.22 17.87
C ASP A 303 -20.04 -9.44 17.23
N VAL A 304 -20.09 -9.28 15.89
CA VAL A 304 -21.34 -9.38 15.13
C VAL A 304 -21.76 -10.85 15.05
N LYS A 305 -22.99 -11.11 15.49
CA LYS A 305 -23.60 -12.44 15.34
C LYS A 305 -24.02 -12.57 13.87
N ALA A 306 -23.23 -13.29 13.06
CA ALA A 306 -23.68 -13.68 11.73
C ALA A 306 -24.98 -14.47 11.81
N SER A 307 -25.88 -14.32 10.85
CA SER A 307 -27.06 -15.16 10.73
C SER A 307 -26.63 -16.63 10.57
N TYR A 308 -27.51 -17.55 10.99
CA TYR A 308 -27.22 -18.99 10.89
C TYR A 308 -26.83 -19.37 9.45
N ILE A 309 -25.75 -20.15 9.33
CA ILE A 309 -25.30 -20.72 8.06
C ILE A 309 -25.31 -22.25 8.15
N GLY A 310 -25.93 -22.91 7.18
CA GLY A 310 -26.00 -24.35 7.08
C GLY A 310 -24.64 -25.01 6.80
N SER A 311 -24.64 -26.32 6.62
CA SER A 311 -23.43 -27.07 6.23
C SER A 311 -23.06 -26.87 4.77
N LYS A 312 -24.07 -26.75 3.89
CA LYS A 312 -23.88 -26.51 2.46
C LYS A 312 -23.80 -25.01 2.20
N ILE A 313 -22.68 -24.57 1.63
CA ILE A 313 -22.43 -23.16 1.27
C ILE A 313 -22.62 -22.98 -0.22
N PHE A 314 -21.66 -23.39 -1.03
CA PHE A 314 -21.84 -23.59 -2.46
C PHE A 314 -20.93 -24.72 -2.95
N GLU A 315 -21.39 -25.39 -3.99
CA GLU A 315 -20.69 -26.44 -4.71
C GLU A 315 -20.68 -26.09 -6.19
N ALA A 316 -19.50 -25.85 -6.72
CA ALA A 316 -19.26 -25.65 -8.14
C ALA A 316 -18.79 -26.96 -8.75
N ASP A 317 -19.46 -27.43 -9.77
CA ASP A 317 -19.16 -28.70 -10.42
C ASP A 317 -18.96 -28.48 -11.91
N HIS A 318 -17.72 -28.72 -12.38
CA HIS A 318 -17.29 -28.60 -13.76
C HIS A 318 -17.76 -27.32 -14.46
N LEU A 319 -17.49 -26.15 -13.84
CA LEU A 319 -17.91 -24.87 -14.40
C LEU A 319 -17.02 -24.44 -15.58
N TYR A 320 -17.67 -24.00 -16.64
CA TYR A 320 -17.05 -23.42 -17.84
C TYR A 320 -17.65 -22.05 -18.13
N LYS A 321 -16.77 -21.09 -18.47
CA LYS A 321 -17.17 -19.76 -18.92
C LYS A 321 -16.14 -19.17 -19.87
N ALA A 322 -16.57 -18.72 -21.05
CA ALA A 322 -15.71 -18.03 -22.00
C ALA A 322 -16.43 -16.81 -22.59
N PHE A 323 -15.68 -15.85 -23.07
CA PHE A 323 -16.13 -14.73 -23.89
C PHE A 323 -15.24 -14.68 -25.12
N ASP A 324 -15.80 -14.98 -26.27
CA ASP A 324 -15.06 -15.14 -27.53
C ASP A 324 -13.85 -16.05 -27.34
N ASP A 325 -12.63 -15.53 -27.52
CA ASP A 325 -11.38 -16.27 -27.36
C ASP A 325 -10.85 -16.29 -25.91
N LEU A 326 -11.47 -15.54 -24.99
CA LEU A 326 -11.01 -15.44 -23.60
C LEU A 326 -11.72 -16.47 -22.72
N LYS A 327 -10.99 -17.51 -22.32
CA LYS A 327 -11.47 -18.47 -21.32
C LYS A 327 -11.35 -17.89 -19.92
N ILE A 328 -12.46 -17.86 -19.18
CA ILE A 328 -12.51 -17.37 -17.78
C ILE A 328 -12.47 -18.55 -16.81
N LEU A 329 -13.29 -19.56 -17.05
CA LEU A 329 -13.33 -20.80 -16.27
C LEU A 329 -13.20 -21.99 -17.24
N GLU A 330 -12.32 -22.92 -16.90
CA GLU A 330 -12.16 -24.17 -17.62
C GLU A 330 -12.10 -25.33 -16.62
N ASP A 331 -13.16 -26.14 -16.59
CA ASP A 331 -13.29 -27.30 -15.70
C ASP A 331 -13.14 -26.98 -14.21
N PHE A 332 -13.71 -25.85 -13.77
CA PHE A 332 -13.56 -25.42 -12.38
C PHE A 332 -14.55 -26.16 -11.47
N SER A 333 -14.02 -26.90 -10.50
CA SER A 333 -14.79 -27.57 -9.46
C SER A 333 -14.27 -27.16 -8.09
N TYR A 334 -15.19 -26.74 -7.20
CA TYR A 334 -14.84 -26.30 -5.86
C TYR A 334 -15.99 -26.46 -4.88
N ILE A 335 -15.68 -26.92 -3.68
CA ILE A 335 -16.63 -27.03 -2.55
C ILE A 335 -16.21 -26.02 -1.48
N PHE A 336 -17.02 -25.00 -1.26
CA PHE A 336 -16.72 -23.96 -0.29
C PHE A 336 -17.06 -24.42 1.13
N ALA A 337 -16.07 -24.33 2.01
CA ALA A 337 -16.22 -24.76 3.39
C ALA A 337 -16.94 -23.72 4.26
N ARG A 338 -17.53 -24.20 5.36
CA ARG A 338 -18.18 -23.32 6.32
C ARG A 338 -17.15 -22.47 7.07
N TYR A 339 -17.40 -21.16 7.15
CA TYR A 339 -16.52 -20.15 7.78
C TYR A 339 -15.21 -19.91 7.05
N GLU A 340 -15.07 -20.42 5.87
CA GLU A 340 -13.90 -20.19 5.03
C GLU A 340 -13.80 -18.71 4.63
N LYS A 341 -12.57 -18.18 4.68
CA LYS A 341 -12.24 -16.83 4.24
C LYS A 341 -11.27 -16.92 3.07
N MET A 342 -11.81 -16.81 1.88
CA MET A 342 -11.09 -16.98 0.64
C MET A 342 -10.70 -15.65 0.01
N GLY A 343 -9.46 -15.54 -0.43
CA GLY A 343 -8.97 -14.45 -1.26
C GLY A 343 -8.92 -14.83 -2.74
N ILE A 344 -9.29 -13.93 -3.62
CA ILE A 344 -9.13 -14.09 -5.06
C ILE A 344 -8.05 -13.13 -5.54
N VAL A 345 -7.00 -13.66 -6.13
CA VAL A 345 -5.88 -12.89 -6.66
C VAL A 345 -5.64 -13.21 -8.13
N GLY A 346 -5.09 -12.28 -8.88
CA GLY A 346 -4.77 -12.43 -10.30
C GLY A 346 -4.73 -11.10 -11.02
N ASN A 347 -4.16 -11.10 -12.23
CA ASN A 347 -4.02 -9.90 -13.04
C ASN A 347 -5.40 -9.34 -13.46
N ASN A 348 -5.41 -8.08 -13.89
CA ASN A 348 -6.64 -7.48 -14.40
C ASN A 348 -7.08 -8.19 -15.70
N GLY A 349 -8.40 -8.40 -15.85
CA GLY A 349 -8.96 -9.10 -17.00
C GLY A 349 -8.91 -10.63 -16.95
N THR A 350 -8.45 -11.26 -15.85
CA THR A 350 -8.43 -12.72 -15.72
C THR A 350 -9.77 -13.35 -15.37
N GLY A 351 -10.82 -12.53 -15.16
CA GLY A 351 -12.18 -13.03 -14.94
C GLY A 351 -12.64 -13.06 -13.49
N LYS A 352 -11.91 -12.43 -12.56
CA LYS A 352 -12.26 -12.38 -11.13
C LYS A 352 -13.70 -11.91 -10.88
N SER A 353 -14.05 -10.72 -11.39
CA SER A 353 -15.41 -10.17 -11.23
C SER A 353 -16.48 -10.98 -11.98
N THR A 354 -16.13 -11.63 -13.10
CA THR A 354 -17.02 -12.56 -13.81
C THR A 354 -17.36 -13.78 -12.95
N PHE A 355 -16.36 -14.34 -12.28
CA PHE A 355 -16.56 -15.45 -11.35
C PHE A 355 -17.51 -15.05 -10.21
N ILE A 356 -17.32 -13.86 -9.63
CA ILE A 356 -18.23 -13.32 -8.61
C ILE A 356 -19.65 -13.17 -9.15
N LYS A 357 -19.82 -12.62 -10.36
CA LYS A 357 -21.14 -12.46 -11.00
C LYS A 357 -21.82 -13.82 -11.25
N ILE A 358 -21.05 -14.85 -11.57
CA ILE A 358 -21.57 -16.23 -11.66
C ILE A 358 -22.02 -16.73 -10.29
N LEU A 359 -21.20 -16.55 -9.26
CA LEU A 359 -21.53 -16.95 -7.89
C LEU A 359 -22.78 -16.24 -7.35
N MET A 360 -22.95 -14.95 -7.69
CA MET A 360 -24.13 -14.16 -7.31
C MET A 360 -25.38 -14.50 -8.14
N GLY A 361 -25.26 -15.34 -9.16
CA GLY A 361 -26.36 -15.68 -10.07
C GLY A 361 -26.73 -14.60 -11.09
N GLU A 362 -25.93 -13.52 -11.17
CA GLU A 362 -26.11 -12.45 -12.16
C GLU A 362 -25.71 -12.90 -13.57
N GLN A 363 -24.82 -13.86 -13.66
CA GLN A 363 -24.34 -14.43 -14.91
C GLN A 363 -24.37 -15.97 -14.84
N LYS A 364 -24.86 -16.61 -15.94
CA LYS A 364 -24.89 -18.07 -16.01
C LYS A 364 -23.58 -18.62 -16.54
N PRO A 365 -23.08 -19.74 -15.99
CA PRO A 365 -21.99 -20.50 -16.62
C PRO A 365 -22.44 -21.07 -17.97
N ASP A 366 -21.50 -21.34 -18.85
CA ASP A 366 -21.78 -21.93 -20.17
C ASP A 366 -22.02 -23.44 -20.04
N LYS A 367 -21.31 -24.09 -19.10
CA LYS A 367 -21.49 -25.51 -18.72
C LYS A 367 -21.21 -25.68 -17.24
N GLY A 368 -21.65 -26.82 -16.70
CA GLY A 368 -21.50 -27.17 -15.29
C GLY A 368 -22.68 -26.70 -14.44
N THR A 369 -22.62 -26.99 -13.15
CA THR A 369 -23.66 -26.63 -12.20
C THR A 369 -23.07 -25.90 -10.99
N LEU A 370 -23.84 -24.92 -10.50
CA LEU A 370 -23.54 -24.21 -9.26
C LEU A 370 -24.71 -24.42 -8.32
N ASP A 371 -24.47 -25.07 -7.20
CA ASP A 371 -25.49 -25.37 -6.21
C ASP A 371 -25.20 -24.58 -4.92
N ILE A 372 -26.10 -23.65 -4.57
CA ILE A 372 -25.97 -22.73 -3.44
C ILE A 372 -26.91 -23.15 -2.32
N GLY A 373 -26.41 -23.21 -1.09
CA GLY A 373 -27.20 -23.58 0.07
C GLY A 373 -28.35 -22.59 0.35
N GLU A 374 -29.55 -23.08 0.62
CA GLU A 374 -30.75 -22.28 0.87
C GLU A 374 -30.61 -21.26 2.03
N THR A 375 -29.72 -21.54 2.97
CA THR A 375 -29.47 -20.66 4.13
C THR A 375 -28.48 -19.54 3.85
N VAL A 376 -27.84 -19.52 2.67
CA VAL A 376 -26.85 -18.52 2.30
C VAL A 376 -27.51 -17.18 2.02
N ARG A 377 -27.03 -16.14 2.69
CA ARG A 377 -27.45 -14.74 2.50
C ARG A 377 -26.23 -13.93 2.09
N PHE A 378 -26.16 -13.61 0.82
CA PHE A 378 -25.07 -12.84 0.29
C PHE A 378 -25.15 -11.36 0.68
N GLY A 379 -24.00 -10.79 1.08
CA GLY A 379 -23.75 -9.37 1.10
C GLY A 379 -22.69 -9.06 0.06
N TYR A 380 -23.06 -8.39 -1.01
CA TYR A 380 -22.14 -8.08 -2.10
C TYR A 380 -21.76 -6.61 -2.11
N TYR A 381 -20.46 -6.35 -1.99
CA TYR A 381 -19.86 -5.05 -2.19
C TYR A 381 -19.17 -5.03 -3.56
N SER A 382 -19.80 -4.36 -4.53
CA SER A 382 -19.32 -4.31 -5.90
C SER A 382 -18.42 -3.10 -6.15
N GLN A 383 -17.51 -3.24 -7.11
CA GLN A 383 -16.66 -2.15 -7.56
C GLN A 383 -17.46 -0.98 -8.18
N GLU A 384 -18.59 -1.26 -8.84
CA GLU A 384 -19.43 -0.23 -9.44
C GLU A 384 -20.14 0.66 -8.40
N GLY A 385 -20.28 0.18 -7.16
CA GLY A 385 -20.95 0.88 -6.07
C GLY A 385 -22.46 0.87 -6.16
N LEU A 386 -23.11 1.52 -5.18
CA LEU A 386 -24.55 1.70 -5.12
C LEU A 386 -24.92 3.13 -5.54
N LYS A 387 -25.99 3.30 -6.31
CA LYS A 387 -26.59 4.61 -6.53
C LYS A 387 -27.51 4.92 -5.35
N PHE A 388 -27.14 5.93 -4.58
CA PHE A 388 -27.96 6.43 -3.48
C PHE A 388 -28.94 7.49 -3.96
N ASP A 389 -30.06 7.62 -3.26
CA ASP A 389 -30.84 8.86 -3.33
C ASP A 389 -30.04 9.98 -2.62
N GLU A 390 -29.56 10.91 -3.40
CA GLU A 390 -28.69 12.00 -2.92
C GLU A 390 -29.42 12.96 -1.96
N GLN A 391 -30.75 12.95 -1.94
CA GLN A 391 -31.58 13.79 -1.08
C GLN A 391 -31.84 13.15 0.31
N MET A 392 -31.43 11.90 0.51
CA MET A 392 -31.54 11.26 1.83
C MET A 392 -30.40 11.68 2.76
N LYS A 393 -30.64 11.63 4.06
CA LYS A 393 -29.57 11.74 5.06
C LYS A 393 -28.84 10.42 5.22
N VAL A 394 -27.57 10.49 5.60
CA VAL A 394 -26.73 9.31 5.82
C VAL A 394 -27.35 8.32 6.80
N ILE A 395 -27.94 8.82 7.90
CA ILE A 395 -28.59 7.98 8.91
C ILE A 395 -29.84 7.29 8.35
N ASP A 396 -30.64 8.00 7.54
CA ASP A 396 -31.88 7.47 7.00
C ASP A 396 -31.60 6.31 6.01
N VAL A 397 -30.58 6.45 5.16
CA VAL A 397 -30.13 5.37 4.24
C VAL A 397 -29.87 4.06 4.97
N VAL A 398 -29.29 4.13 6.16
CA VAL A 398 -28.94 2.94 6.94
C VAL A 398 -30.15 2.45 7.76
N GLN A 399 -30.99 3.36 8.29
CA GLN A 399 -32.19 3.00 9.04
C GLN A 399 -33.25 2.34 8.16
N ASP A 400 -33.36 2.70 6.88
CA ASP A 400 -34.27 2.04 5.93
C ASP A 400 -33.94 0.55 5.73
N ILE A 401 -32.68 0.15 6.00
CA ILE A 401 -32.25 -1.26 5.91
C ILE A 401 -32.53 -1.97 7.24
N ALA A 402 -32.08 -1.40 8.34
CA ALA A 402 -32.31 -1.90 9.69
C ALA A 402 -32.10 -0.80 10.75
N GLU A 403 -33.00 -0.71 11.70
CA GLU A 403 -32.85 0.21 12.83
C GLU A 403 -31.78 -0.27 13.84
N VAL A 404 -31.62 -1.59 13.94
CA VAL A 404 -30.77 -2.25 14.96
C VAL A 404 -30.13 -3.50 14.38
N ILE A 405 -28.85 -3.70 14.70
CA ILE A 405 -28.11 -4.95 14.44
C ILE A 405 -27.98 -5.74 15.73
N GLU A 406 -28.20 -7.06 15.70
CA GLU A 406 -27.92 -7.94 16.82
C GLU A 406 -26.43 -8.32 16.84
N LEU A 407 -25.79 -8.03 17.97
CA LEU A 407 -24.43 -8.46 18.28
C LEU A 407 -24.41 -9.79 19.02
N GLY A 408 -23.27 -10.44 19.07
CA GLY A 408 -23.04 -11.62 19.93
C GLY A 408 -23.36 -11.31 21.39
N GLY A 409 -23.98 -12.28 22.08
CA GLY A 409 -24.37 -12.14 23.49
C GLY A 409 -25.64 -11.31 23.74
N GLY A 410 -26.51 -11.14 22.74
CA GLY A 410 -27.80 -10.41 22.89
C GLY A 410 -27.69 -8.89 22.95
N ARG A 411 -26.52 -8.33 22.71
CA ARG A 411 -26.32 -6.89 22.59
C ARG A 411 -26.90 -6.39 21.27
N LYS A 412 -27.48 -5.20 21.30
CA LYS A 412 -28.05 -4.55 20.13
C LYS A 412 -27.27 -3.26 19.83
N LEU A 413 -26.96 -3.03 18.58
CA LEU A 413 -26.30 -1.83 18.10
C LEU A 413 -27.28 -1.03 17.23
N THR A 414 -27.46 0.24 17.54
CA THR A 414 -28.30 1.11 16.71
C THR A 414 -27.59 1.50 15.42
N ALA A 415 -28.33 1.87 14.38
CA ALA A 415 -27.77 2.37 13.12
C ALA A 415 -26.77 3.52 13.34
N SER A 416 -27.08 4.46 14.24
CA SER A 416 -26.17 5.56 14.59
C SER A 416 -24.85 5.08 15.21
N GLN A 417 -24.89 4.14 16.14
CA GLN A 417 -23.68 3.57 16.75
C GLN A 417 -22.86 2.78 15.74
N PHE A 418 -23.52 2.06 14.81
CA PHE A 418 -22.85 1.34 13.73
C PHE A 418 -22.13 2.31 12.78
N LEU A 419 -22.78 3.39 12.36
CA LEU A 419 -22.17 4.44 11.56
C LEU A 419 -20.99 5.10 12.28
N GLN A 420 -21.09 5.35 13.61
CA GLN A 420 -19.98 5.88 14.40
C GLN A 420 -18.77 4.91 14.39
N HIS A 421 -19.02 3.62 14.48
CA HIS A 421 -17.96 2.62 14.39
C HIS A 421 -17.24 2.68 13.03
N PHE A 422 -17.97 2.91 11.95
CA PHE A 422 -17.42 3.17 10.63
C PHE A 422 -17.05 4.65 10.40
N LEU A 423 -16.68 5.36 11.47
CA LEU A 423 -16.09 6.70 11.44
C LEU A 423 -17.00 7.81 10.89
N PHE A 424 -18.31 7.64 10.89
CA PHE A 424 -19.25 8.72 10.64
C PHE A 424 -19.55 9.47 11.95
N THR A 425 -19.14 10.73 12.04
CA THR A 425 -19.45 11.55 13.21
C THR A 425 -20.96 11.80 13.32
N PRO A 426 -21.50 12.09 14.52
CA PRO A 426 -22.92 12.42 14.68
C PRO A 426 -23.40 13.54 13.75
N GLU A 427 -22.57 14.53 13.48
CA GLU A 427 -22.87 15.61 12.55
C GLU A 427 -22.96 15.11 11.10
N GLN A 428 -22.01 14.28 10.67
CA GLN A 428 -21.99 13.69 9.32
C GLN A 428 -23.20 12.76 9.08
N GLN A 429 -23.68 12.07 10.12
CA GLN A 429 -24.85 11.19 10.00
C GLN A 429 -26.13 11.95 9.63
N HIS A 430 -26.24 13.21 9.99
CA HIS A 430 -27.38 14.07 9.66
C HIS A 430 -27.21 14.89 8.38
N ASN A 431 -26.03 14.78 7.73
CA ASN A 431 -25.79 15.39 6.43
C ASN A 431 -26.48 14.61 5.31
N TYR A 432 -26.79 15.30 4.21
CA TYR A 432 -27.31 14.68 3.00
C TYR A 432 -26.19 13.94 2.25
N VAL A 433 -26.55 12.85 1.54
CA VAL A 433 -25.63 12.00 0.80
C VAL A 433 -24.86 12.77 -0.29
N TYR A 434 -25.49 13.75 -0.95
CA TYR A 434 -24.82 14.57 -1.97
C TYR A 434 -23.62 15.38 -1.43
N LYS A 435 -23.57 15.65 -0.11
CA LYS A 435 -22.45 16.38 0.54
C LYS A 435 -21.25 15.49 0.87
N LEU A 436 -21.40 14.17 0.74
CA LEU A 436 -20.34 13.24 1.03
C LEU A 436 -19.31 13.20 -0.10
N SER A 437 -18.04 13.10 0.27
CA SER A 437 -16.96 12.76 -0.66
C SER A 437 -17.13 11.36 -1.25
N GLY A 438 -16.44 11.07 -2.36
CA GLY A 438 -16.46 9.74 -3.00
C GLY A 438 -16.13 8.62 -2.03
N GLY A 439 -15.05 8.77 -1.24
CA GLY A 439 -14.66 7.77 -0.23
C GLY A 439 -15.67 7.61 0.91
N GLU A 440 -16.34 8.70 1.32
CA GLU A 440 -17.43 8.62 2.31
C GLU A 440 -18.69 7.93 1.74
N LYS A 441 -19.03 8.16 0.47
CA LYS A 441 -20.10 7.42 -0.22
C LYS A 441 -19.78 5.93 -0.30
N ARG A 442 -18.53 5.56 -0.60
CA ARG A 442 -18.07 4.16 -0.60
C ARG A 442 -18.16 3.53 0.78
N ARG A 443 -17.75 4.24 1.81
CA ARG A 443 -17.87 3.80 3.21
C ARG A 443 -19.34 3.62 3.62
N LEU A 444 -20.22 4.54 3.23
CA LEU A 444 -21.67 4.40 3.44
C LEU A 444 -22.21 3.15 2.75
N TYR A 445 -21.80 2.89 1.50
CA TYR A 445 -22.17 1.68 0.77
C TYR A 445 -21.74 0.41 1.52
N LEU A 446 -20.51 0.37 2.02
CA LEU A 446 -20.05 -0.75 2.85
C LEU A 446 -20.96 -0.94 4.08
N CYS A 447 -21.30 0.15 4.79
CA CYS A 447 -22.23 0.08 5.92
C CYS A 447 -23.58 -0.51 5.52
N THR A 448 -24.15 -0.15 4.36
CA THR A 448 -25.44 -0.70 3.90
C THR A 448 -25.38 -2.19 3.59
N VAL A 449 -24.25 -2.68 3.07
CA VAL A 449 -24.05 -4.12 2.83
C VAL A 449 -23.97 -4.89 4.14
N LEU A 450 -23.20 -4.39 5.10
CA LEU A 450 -23.00 -5.04 6.39
C LEU A 450 -24.26 -5.01 7.30
N MET A 451 -25.06 -3.93 7.22
CA MET A 451 -26.32 -3.80 7.97
C MET A 451 -27.39 -4.83 7.59
N ARG A 452 -27.34 -5.39 6.38
CA ARG A 452 -28.24 -6.49 5.96
C ARG A 452 -28.01 -7.79 6.69
N ASN A 453 -27.02 -7.85 7.58
CA ASN A 453 -26.61 -9.01 8.36
C ASN A 453 -26.41 -10.28 7.50
N PRO A 454 -25.57 -10.22 6.46
CA PRO A 454 -25.26 -11.37 5.63
C PRO A 454 -24.52 -12.45 6.43
N ASN A 455 -24.57 -13.69 5.94
CA ASN A 455 -23.72 -14.76 6.47
C ASN A 455 -22.64 -15.19 5.45
N PHE A 456 -22.69 -14.63 4.26
CA PHE A 456 -21.69 -14.77 3.22
C PHE A 456 -21.39 -13.39 2.61
N LEU A 457 -20.16 -12.90 2.83
CA LEU A 457 -19.71 -11.62 2.30
C LEU A 457 -18.87 -11.82 1.04
N VAL A 458 -19.18 -11.07 0.01
CA VAL A 458 -18.39 -10.97 -1.21
C VAL A 458 -17.96 -9.53 -1.38
N LEU A 459 -16.65 -9.29 -1.34
CA LEU A 459 -16.06 -7.96 -1.41
C LEU A 459 -15.19 -7.86 -2.67
N ASP A 460 -15.61 -7.08 -3.64
CA ASP A 460 -14.88 -6.86 -4.91
C ASP A 460 -14.14 -5.51 -4.84
N GLU A 461 -12.81 -5.57 -4.69
CA GLU A 461 -11.89 -4.44 -4.54
C GLU A 461 -12.32 -3.42 -3.46
N PRO A 462 -12.58 -3.86 -2.20
CA PRO A 462 -13.04 -2.96 -1.16
C PRO A 462 -11.98 -1.94 -0.73
N THR A 463 -10.73 -2.20 -1.07
CA THR A 463 -9.57 -1.39 -0.65
C THR A 463 -9.35 -0.16 -1.53
N ASN A 464 -9.89 -0.11 -2.73
CA ASN A 464 -9.64 0.96 -3.68
C ASN A 464 -10.34 2.19 -3.17
N ASP A 465 -10.83 2.88 -2.68
CA ASP A 465 -11.50 4.13 -2.33
C ASP A 465 -11.75 4.29 -0.80
N LEU A 466 -11.32 3.30 0.01
CA LEU A 466 -11.44 3.38 1.46
C LEU A 466 -10.13 3.88 2.07
N ASP A 467 -10.22 4.81 3.02
CA ASP A 467 -9.03 5.25 3.75
C ASP A 467 -8.49 4.16 4.71
N ILE A 468 -7.23 4.29 5.06
CA ILE A 468 -6.51 3.32 5.91
C ILE A 468 -7.23 3.05 7.23
N MET A 469 -7.89 4.08 7.80
CA MET A 469 -8.64 3.95 9.05
C MET A 469 -9.91 3.11 8.87
N THR A 470 -10.64 3.35 7.79
CA THR A 470 -11.82 2.56 7.44
C THR A 470 -11.44 1.12 7.13
N LEU A 471 -10.29 0.91 6.45
CA LEU A 471 -9.77 -0.44 6.19
C LEU A 471 -9.44 -1.18 7.49
N GLN A 472 -8.86 -0.52 8.48
CA GLN A 472 -8.60 -1.13 9.80
C GLN A 472 -9.89 -1.58 10.49
N VAL A 473 -10.94 -0.74 10.44
CA VAL A 473 -12.25 -1.10 10.98
C VAL A 473 -12.86 -2.30 10.25
N LEU A 474 -12.75 -2.32 8.93
CA LEU A 474 -13.24 -3.44 8.11
C LEU A 474 -12.46 -4.72 8.41
N GLU A 475 -11.14 -4.67 8.54
CA GLU A 475 -10.31 -5.82 8.92
C GLU A 475 -10.74 -6.39 10.27
N GLU A 476 -10.90 -5.54 11.29
CA GLU A 476 -11.36 -5.98 12.62
C GLU A 476 -12.75 -6.62 12.55
N TYR A 477 -13.65 -6.04 11.76
CA TYR A 477 -14.97 -6.61 11.52
C TYR A 477 -14.87 -7.99 10.86
N LEU A 478 -14.09 -8.13 9.79
CA LEU A 478 -13.96 -9.38 9.03
C LEU A 478 -13.24 -10.49 9.83
N GLN A 479 -12.26 -10.14 10.68
CA GLN A 479 -11.59 -11.08 11.57
C GLN A 479 -12.58 -11.71 12.57
N ASN A 480 -13.50 -10.90 13.11
CA ASN A 480 -14.51 -11.33 14.07
C ASN A 480 -15.79 -11.89 13.41
N PHE A 481 -15.90 -11.77 12.09
CA PHE A 481 -17.09 -12.20 11.35
C PHE A 481 -17.20 -13.73 11.31
N LYS A 482 -18.33 -14.24 11.85
CA LYS A 482 -18.63 -15.68 11.93
C LYS A 482 -19.46 -16.15 10.73
N GLY A 483 -19.02 -15.84 9.54
CA GLY A 483 -19.60 -16.22 8.27
C GLY A 483 -18.51 -16.54 7.25
N CYS A 484 -18.91 -16.80 6.03
CA CYS A 484 -18.01 -17.02 4.91
C CYS A 484 -17.65 -15.69 4.25
N VAL A 485 -16.44 -15.57 3.74
CA VAL A 485 -15.95 -14.35 3.10
C VAL A 485 -15.24 -14.70 1.79
N ILE A 486 -15.56 -14.01 0.72
CA ILE A 486 -14.74 -13.95 -0.49
C ILE A 486 -14.27 -12.50 -0.66
N VAL A 487 -12.98 -12.31 -0.82
CA VAL A 487 -12.37 -11.00 -1.07
C VAL A 487 -11.57 -11.03 -2.36
N VAL A 488 -11.87 -10.12 -3.27
CA VAL A 488 -10.96 -9.76 -4.36
C VAL A 488 -10.25 -8.49 -3.97
N SER A 489 -8.95 -8.50 -3.86
CA SER A 489 -8.17 -7.30 -3.57
C SER A 489 -6.74 -7.42 -4.08
N HIS A 490 -6.17 -6.26 -4.38
CA HIS A 490 -4.74 -6.10 -4.67
C HIS A 490 -3.96 -5.63 -3.44
N ASP A 491 -4.62 -5.28 -2.33
CA ASP A 491 -3.98 -4.94 -1.05
C ASP A 491 -3.52 -6.21 -0.32
N ARG A 492 -2.21 -6.43 -0.35
CA ARG A 492 -1.55 -7.59 0.25
C ARG A 492 -1.73 -7.64 1.77
N TYR A 493 -1.62 -6.48 2.43
CA TYR A 493 -1.75 -6.38 3.87
C TYR A 493 -3.17 -6.74 4.35
N PHE A 494 -4.17 -6.30 3.59
CA PHE A 494 -5.56 -6.66 3.83
C PHE A 494 -5.80 -8.16 3.66
N MET A 495 -5.26 -8.73 2.57
CA MET A 495 -5.37 -10.17 2.29
C MET A 495 -4.73 -11.01 3.39
N ASP A 496 -3.51 -10.70 3.81
CA ASP A 496 -2.81 -11.45 4.86
C ASP A 496 -3.52 -11.44 6.21
N LYS A 497 -4.30 -10.38 6.50
CA LYS A 497 -5.06 -10.28 7.75
C LYS A 497 -6.42 -10.96 7.74
N VAL A 498 -7.03 -11.08 6.57
CA VAL A 498 -8.45 -11.45 6.45
C VAL A 498 -8.62 -12.87 5.92
N VAL A 499 -7.75 -13.32 5.01
CA VAL A 499 -7.95 -14.58 4.29
C VAL A 499 -7.00 -15.67 4.75
N ASP A 500 -7.52 -16.92 4.72
CA ASP A 500 -6.77 -18.11 5.09
C ASP A 500 -6.42 -18.98 3.86
N HIS A 501 -6.95 -18.61 2.68
CA HIS A 501 -6.96 -19.43 1.48
C HIS A 501 -7.05 -18.55 0.24
N LEU A 502 -6.37 -18.93 -0.85
CA LEU A 502 -6.33 -18.14 -2.09
C LEU A 502 -6.78 -18.94 -3.32
N LEU A 503 -7.62 -18.35 -4.14
CA LEU A 503 -7.82 -18.75 -5.54
C LEU A 503 -7.01 -17.81 -6.45
N VAL A 504 -6.02 -18.37 -7.13
CA VAL A 504 -5.10 -17.64 -7.98
C VAL A 504 -5.53 -17.76 -9.44
N PHE A 505 -6.05 -16.68 -10.01
CA PHE A 505 -6.45 -16.60 -11.43
C PHE A 505 -5.26 -16.24 -12.30
N LYS A 506 -4.70 -17.21 -13.01
CA LYS A 506 -3.56 -16.99 -13.90
C LYS A 506 -3.94 -16.53 -15.30
N GLY A 507 -5.24 -16.63 -15.65
CA GLY A 507 -5.77 -16.36 -16.97
C GLY A 507 -5.98 -17.62 -17.80
N GLN A 508 -6.72 -17.50 -18.92
CA GLN A 508 -7.08 -18.58 -19.82
C GLN A 508 -7.74 -19.80 -19.15
N GLY A 509 -8.50 -19.53 -18.06
CA GLY A 509 -9.21 -20.57 -17.31
C GLY A 509 -8.37 -21.34 -16.29
N ASP A 510 -7.05 -21.08 -16.20
CA ASP A 510 -6.20 -21.70 -15.16
C ASP A 510 -6.43 -20.99 -13.81
N ILE A 511 -7.09 -21.69 -12.90
CA ILE A 511 -7.34 -21.25 -11.53
C ILE A 511 -6.67 -22.24 -10.61
N ARG A 512 -5.75 -21.71 -9.79
CA ARG A 512 -5.03 -22.51 -8.82
C ARG A 512 -5.55 -22.26 -7.42
N ASP A 513 -5.87 -23.32 -6.74
CA ASP A 513 -6.14 -23.33 -5.31
C ASP A 513 -4.82 -23.34 -4.52
N PHE A 514 -4.66 -22.41 -3.58
CA PHE A 514 -3.47 -22.28 -2.73
C PHE A 514 -3.89 -22.15 -1.27
N PRO A 515 -3.56 -23.14 -0.42
CA PRO A 515 -3.81 -23.09 1.01
C PRO A 515 -2.76 -22.18 1.67
N GLY A 516 -3.17 -21.06 2.22
CA GLY A 516 -2.33 -20.07 2.88
C GLY A 516 -2.71 -18.63 2.53
N ASN A 517 -2.03 -17.69 3.15
CA ASN A 517 -2.24 -16.28 2.92
C ASN A 517 -1.47 -15.75 1.69
N TYR A 518 -1.55 -14.46 1.44
CA TYR A 518 -0.91 -13.87 0.26
C TYR A 518 0.63 -13.88 0.37
N SER A 519 1.20 -13.64 1.54
CA SER A 519 2.64 -13.69 1.76
C SER A 519 3.21 -15.08 1.49
N ASP A 520 2.54 -16.14 1.97
CA ASP A 520 2.93 -17.54 1.72
C ASP A 520 2.90 -17.87 0.21
N TYR A 521 1.88 -17.39 -0.50
CA TYR A 521 1.78 -17.56 -1.95
C TYR A 521 2.92 -16.87 -2.70
N ARG A 522 3.27 -15.68 -2.30
CA ARG A 522 4.35 -14.91 -2.90
C ARG A 522 5.70 -15.59 -2.73
N ASP A 523 6.03 -15.99 -1.50
CA ASP A 523 7.28 -16.68 -1.20
C ASP A 523 7.39 -17.98 -2.01
N TRP A 524 6.29 -18.70 -2.14
CA TRP A 524 6.22 -19.88 -3.00
C TRP A 524 6.42 -19.53 -4.49
N LYS A 525 5.81 -18.45 -4.98
CA LYS A 525 5.96 -17.99 -6.38
C LYS A 525 7.40 -17.59 -6.68
N GLU A 526 8.02 -16.79 -5.80
CA GLU A 526 9.42 -16.36 -5.93
C GLU A 526 10.38 -17.56 -5.94
N ALA A 527 10.21 -18.52 -5.03
CA ALA A 527 11.01 -19.74 -4.98
C ALA A 527 10.85 -20.58 -6.25
N LYS A 528 9.64 -20.68 -6.79
CA LYS A 528 9.37 -21.40 -8.02
C LYS A 528 10.03 -20.73 -9.23
N GLU A 529 9.91 -19.41 -9.37
CA GLU A 529 10.53 -18.64 -10.46
C GLU A 529 12.07 -18.71 -10.41
N GLN A 530 12.66 -18.69 -9.21
CA GLN A 530 14.10 -18.89 -9.05
C GLN A 530 14.52 -20.28 -9.50
N HIS A 531 13.78 -21.30 -9.12
CA HIS A 531 14.05 -22.67 -9.51
C HIS A 531 13.90 -22.88 -11.03
N GLU A 532 12.88 -22.30 -11.67
CA GLU A 532 12.68 -22.32 -13.11
C GLU A 532 13.81 -21.58 -13.84
N LYS A 533 14.25 -20.41 -13.37
CA LYS A 533 15.41 -19.67 -13.91
C LYS A 533 16.72 -20.44 -13.75
N GLU A 534 16.88 -21.23 -12.70
CA GLU A 534 18.05 -22.11 -12.52
C GLU A 534 18.02 -23.29 -13.49
N LEU A 535 16.82 -23.83 -13.79
CA LEU A 535 16.63 -24.91 -14.78
C LEU A 535 16.78 -24.43 -16.23
N GLU A 536 16.38 -23.18 -16.51
CA GLU A 536 16.48 -22.56 -17.84
C GLU A 536 17.87 -22.00 -18.15
N LYS A 537 18.77 -21.89 -17.17
CA LYS A 537 20.18 -21.62 -17.48
C LYS A 537 20.64 -22.76 -18.37
N PRO A 538 20.98 -22.50 -19.67
CA PRO A 538 21.39 -23.58 -20.56
C PRO A 538 22.58 -24.25 -19.89
N LYS A 539 22.46 -25.56 -19.66
CA LYS A 539 23.65 -26.38 -19.48
C LYS A 539 24.46 -26.11 -20.74
N GLU A 540 25.49 -25.27 -20.63
CA GLU A 540 26.47 -25.16 -21.69
C GLU A 540 26.94 -26.60 -21.99
N GLU A 541 26.39 -27.18 -23.06
CA GLU A 541 27.04 -28.31 -23.70
C GLU A 541 28.44 -27.82 -24.03
N LYS A 542 29.40 -28.34 -23.30
CA LYS A 542 30.82 -28.16 -23.56
C LYS A 542 31.12 -28.75 -24.95
N THR A 543 30.78 -27.99 -26.00
CA THR A 543 31.44 -28.20 -27.30
C THR A 543 32.90 -27.89 -27.06
N ALA A 544 33.70 -28.93 -27.17
CA ALA A 544 35.15 -28.88 -27.06
C ALA A 544 35.72 -27.84 -28.03
N ARG A 545 35.86 -26.59 -27.59
CA ARG A 545 36.81 -25.64 -28.16
C ARG A 545 38.04 -25.68 -27.27
N VAL A 546 39.06 -26.38 -27.81
CA VAL A 546 40.43 -26.29 -27.34
C VAL A 546 40.80 -24.80 -27.22
N ARG A 547 40.75 -24.26 -26.04
CA ARG A 547 41.47 -23.05 -25.63
C ARG A 547 42.47 -23.50 -24.60
N LEU A 548 43.73 -23.40 -24.98
CA LEU A 548 44.82 -23.31 -24.03
C LEU A 548 44.48 -22.18 -23.05
N ASN A 549 44.05 -22.53 -21.87
CA ASN A 549 44.13 -21.68 -20.71
C ASN A 549 44.83 -22.50 -19.65
N ASP A 550 46.08 -22.11 -19.41
CA ASP A 550 46.87 -22.58 -18.29
C ASP A 550 46.04 -22.41 -17.00
N LYS A 551 45.47 -23.51 -16.49
CA LYS A 551 45.07 -23.58 -15.09
C LYS A 551 46.35 -23.40 -14.30
N ARG A 552 46.47 -22.26 -13.61
CA ARG A 552 47.55 -21.98 -12.70
C ARG A 552 47.60 -23.11 -11.66
N LYS A 553 48.51 -24.03 -11.79
CA LYS A 553 48.75 -25.08 -10.77
C LYS A 553 49.31 -24.41 -9.54
N MET A 554 48.87 -24.84 -8.37
CA MET A 554 49.45 -24.42 -7.10
C MET A 554 50.98 -24.54 -7.17
N THR A 555 51.66 -23.49 -6.73
CA THR A 555 53.10 -23.54 -6.55
C THR A 555 53.42 -24.42 -5.35
N PHE A 556 54.63 -24.97 -5.31
CA PHE A 556 55.08 -25.81 -4.18
C PHE A 556 54.96 -25.09 -2.81
N LYS A 557 55.09 -23.75 -2.78
CA LYS A 557 54.85 -22.94 -1.58
C LYS A 557 53.39 -22.88 -1.18
N GLU A 558 52.51 -22.67 -2.13
CA GLU A 558 51.06 -22.62 -1.92
C GLU A 558 50.48 -23.97 -1.46
N LYS A 559 51.00 -25.07 -1.99
CA LYS A 559 50.61 -26.42 -1.56
C LYS A 559 51.04 -26.70 -0.12
N LYS A 560 52.25 -26.28 0.24
CA LYS A 560 52.75 -26.41 1.60
C LYS A 560 51.95 -25.53 2.58
N GLU A 561 51.61 -24.29 2.19
CA GLU A 561 50.74 -23.37 2.94
C GLU A 561 49.36 -23.97 3.16
N PHE A 562 48.77 -24.61 2.13
CA PHE A 562 47.48 -25.26 2.20
C PHE A 562 47.47 -26.41 3.22
N GLU A 563 48.47 -27.31 3.19
CA GLU A 563 48.60 -28.41 4.15
C GLU A 563 48.88 -27.92 5.59
N GLU A 564 49.65 -26.83 5.74
CA GLU A 564 49.90 -26.20 7.03
C GLU A 564 48.66 -25.52 7.61
N LEU A 565 47.84 -24.86 6.78
CA LEU A 565 46.58 -24.24 7.17
C LEU A 565 45.54 -25.30 7.57
N GLU A 566 45.39 -26.38 6.86
CA GLU A 566 44.49 -27.49 7.20
C GLU A 566 44.82 -28.08 8.58
N ALA A 567 46.13 -28.34 8.84
CA ALA A 567 46.58 -28.83 10.13
C ALA A 567 46.40 -27.81 11.26
N LEU A 568 46.51 -26.50 10.97
CA LEU A 568 46.32 -25.43 11.92
C LEU A 568 44.86 -25.23 12.28
N ILE A 569 43.96 -25.22 11.28
CA ILE A 569 42.50 -25.11 11.49
C ILE A 569 42.01 -26.28 12.38
N ALA A 570 42.41 -27.50 12.08
CA ALA A 570 42.08 -28.67 12.90
C ALA A 570 42.52 -28.54 14.37
N LYS A 571 43.70 -27.94 14.63
CA LYS A 571 44.17 -27.69 15.99
C LYS A 571 43.39 -26.61 16.71
N LEU A 572 43.02 -25.52 16.02
CA LEU A 572 42.23 -24.43 16.57
C LEU A 572 40.81 -24.89 16.89
N GLU A 573 40.20 -25.72 16.04
CA GLU A 573 38.91 -26.33 16.29
C GLU A 573 38.91 -27.29 17.48
N GLN A 574 40.00 -28.05 17.65
CA GLN A 574 40.19 -28.92 18.82
C GLN A 574 40.31 -28.06 20.10
N GLU A 575 41.12 -26.98 20.08
CA GLU A 575 41.27 -26.04 21.22
C GLU A 575 39.92 -25.39 21.57
N LYS A 576 39.14 -25.03 20.56
CA LYS A 576 37.78 -24.50 20.75
C LYS A 576 36.87 -25.52 21.42
N ALA A 577 36.85 -26.76 20.94
CA ALA A 577 36.03 -27.84 21.52
C ALA A 577 36.43 -28.13 22.98
N ASP A 578 37.74 -28.10 23.31
CA ASP A 578 38.25 -28.31 24.66
C ASP A 578 37.85 -27.16 25.60
N ILE A 579 37.86 -25.91 25.11
CA ILE A 579 37.41 -24.74 25.86
C ILE A 579 35.88 -24.78 26.08
N GLU A 580 35.10 -25.10 25.07
CA GLU A 580 33.66 -25.22 25.18
C GLU A 580 33.26 -26.34 26.15
N SER A 581 33.92 -27.50 26.09
CA SER A 581 33.65 -28.60 27.01
C SER A 581 34.06 -28.24 28.46
N ALA A 582 35.15 -27.51 28.65
CA ALA A 582 35.58 -27.04 29.97
C ALA A 582 34.60 -26.00 30.54
N LEU A 583 34.08 -25.08 29.71
CA LEU A 583 33.06 -24.09 30.11
C LEU A 583 31.75 -24.76 30.50
N CYS A 584 31.37 -25.85 29.82
CA CYS A 584 30.17 -26.63 30.15
C CYS A 584 30.31 -27.54 31.39
N SER A 585 31.52 -27.86 31.82
CA SER A 585 31.74 -28.77 32.96
C SER A 585 31.39 -28.17 34.34
N GLY A 586 31.31 -26.84 34.45
CA GLY A 586 30.92 -26.15 35.70
C GLY A 586 31.94 -26.23 36.82
N THR A 587 33.16 -26.75 36.59
CA THR A 587 34.19 -27.02 37.62
C THR A 587 35.31 -25.96 37.63
N LEU A 588 35.25 -24.92 36.80
CA LEU A 588 36.27 -23.91 36.63
C LEU A 588 36.21 -22.82 37.72
N SER A 589 37.36 -22.29 38.10
CA SER A 589 37.49 -21.11 38.95
C SER A 589 37.04 -19.84 38.17
N VAL A 590 36.66 -18.78 38.91
CA VAL A 590 36.18 -17.51 38.31
C VAL A 590 37.23 -16.89 37.37
N ASP A 591 38.51 -17.01 37.71
CA ASP A 591 39.61 -16.48 36.91
C ASP A 591 39.79 -17.27 35.61
N GLU A 592 39.76 -18.60 35.66
CA GLU A 592 39.84 -19.49 34.49
C GLU A 592 38.62 -19.34 33.56
N LEU A 593 37.44 -19.10 34.13
CA LEU A 593 36.22 -18.87 33.38
C LEU A 593 36.29 -17.55 32.58
N THR A 594 36.88 -16.50 33.19
CA THR A 594 37.08 -15.22 32.54
C THR A 594 38.12 -15.28 31.41
N GLU A 595 39.21 -16.02 31.64
CA GLU A 595 40.29 -16.21 30.67
C GLU A 595 39.81 -17.02 29.44
N LYS A 596 39.12 -18.12 29.67
CA LYS A 596 38.58 -18.97 28.61
C LYS A 596 37.44 -18.29 27.83
N SER A 597 36.59 -17.50 28.48
CA SER A 597 35.53 -16.70 27.82
C SER A 597 36.09 -15.59 26.93
N LYS A 598 37.25 -15.03 27.22
CA LYS A 598 37.94 -14.07 26.35
C LYS A 598 38.65 -14.75 25.19
N ARG A 599 39.20 -15.95 25.42
CA ARG A 599 39.91 -16.71 24.40
C ARG A 599 39.01 -17.27 23.31
N LEU A 600 37.72 -17.59 23.60
CA LEU A 600 36.79 -18.19 22.65
C LEU A 600 36.47 -17.30 21.45
N PRO A 601 36.16 -16.00 21.58
CA PRO A 601 35.99 -15.08 20.45
C PRO A 601 37.26 -14.95 19.60
N GLU A 602 38.44 -14.83 20.24
CA GLU A 602 39.72 -14.74 19.51
C GLU A 602 40.00 -16.00 18.67
N LEU A 603 39.64 -17.19 19.18
CA LEU A 603 39.75 -18.44 18.45
C LEU A 603 38.79 -18.50 17.26
N ASN A 604 37.55 -18.02 17.40
CA ASN A 604 36.59 -17.96 16.30
C ASN A 604 37.13 -17.05 15.19
N ASP A 605 37.60 -15.84 15.53
CA ASP A 605 38.16 -14.88 14.56
C ASP A 605 39.36 -15.47 13.82
N LEU A 606 40.23 -16.21 14.55
CA LEU A 606 41.39 -16.89 13.96
C LEU A 606 40.97 -18.05 13.05
N ILE A 607 40.02 -18.85 13.45
CA ILE A 607 39.47 -19.94 12.61
C ILE A 607 38.90 -19.36 11.33
N ASP A 608 38.07 -18.32 11.41
CA ASP A 608 37.46 -17.68 10.25
C ASP A 608 38.52 -17.10 9.29
N GLU A 609 39.52 -16.39 9.82
CA GLU A 609 40.65 -15.84 9.02
C GLU A 609 41.41 -16.95 8.27
N LYS A 610 41.74 -18.02 8.95
CA LYS A 610 42.51 -19.13 8.36
C LYS A 610 41.66 -19.96 7.39
N THR A 611 40.37 -20.13 7.66
CA THR A 611 39.44 -20.81 6.79
C THR A 611 39.23 -20.03 5.49
N MET A 612 39.11 -18.70 5.55
CA MET A 612 39.03 -17.87 4.33
C MET A 612 40.29 -18.07 3.45
N ARG A 613 41.46 -18.05 4.04
CA ARG A 613 42.72 -18.26 3.29
C ARG A 613 42.82 -19.68 2.72
N TRP A 614 42.38 -20.69 3.45
CA TRP A 614 42.32 -22.06 3.01
C TRP A 614 41.35 -22.22 1.81
N LEU A 615 40.20 -21.57 1.82
CA LEU A 615 39.22 -21.54 0.70
C LEU A 615 39.84 -20.91 -0.55
N GLU A 616 40.52 -19.76 -0.43
CA GLU A 616 41.20 -19.10 -1.55
C GLU A 616 42.21 -20.06 -2.24
N LEU A 617 42.96 -20.83 -1.45
CA LEU A 617 43.90 -21.78 -1.97
C LEU A 617 43.22 -23.02 -2.55
N SER A 618 42.08 -23.48 -1.99
CA SER A 618 41.33 -24.62 -2.48
C SER A 618 40.70 -24.36 -3.88
N GLU A 619 40.29 -23.10 -4.16
CA GLU A 619 39.80 -22.70 -5.48
C GLU A 619 40.86 -22.78 -6.58
N ILE A 620 42.14 -22.72 -6.22
CA ILE A 620 43.26 -22.88 -7.15
C ILE A 620 43.54 -24.39 -7.43
N GLU A 621 43.18 -25.29 -6.50
CA GLU A 621 43.37 -26.74 -6.65
C GLU A 621 42.26 -27.42 -7.49
N GLY A 622 41.03 -26.88 -7.50
CA GLY A 622 39.87 -27.34 -8.27
C GLY A 622 39.89 -26.79 -9.69
#